data_85fc0cb3c237c6d07432815ad0562e91
#
_entry.id   85fc0cb3c237c6d07432815ad0562e91
#
_cell.length_a   1.000
_cell.length_b   1.000
_cell.length_c   1.000
_cell.angle_alpha   90.00
_cell.angle_beta   90.00
_cell.angle_gamma   90.00
#
_symmetry.space_group_name_H-M   'P 1'
#
loop_
_entity.id
_entity.type
_entity.pdbx_description
1 polymer ?
#
loop_
_entity_poly.entity_id
_entity_poly.type
_entity_poly.pdbx_seq_one_letter_code
_entity_poly.pdbx_strand_id
1 'polypeptide(L)'
;MFRSSALIVCAAIGVALLTAAWRFLTFTGFNNDHYIYLAGAQQIVLGEWPIRDFVDPGWPLMYGVSAVARLLFGRELWVELLVVASALAIGAGFTLAAAARLSGSIAVALMVTLLEIGLNPRSFGYPKILLYAVAGWLFIVATERTSHRRAIVLAAMTVVAFLFRHDHGLYIGAGSLV
;
A
#
# COMPACT_ATOMS: atom_id res chain seq x y z
N MET A 1 -20.67 -13.73 15.98
CA MET A 1 -21.35 -14.44 14.87
C MET A 1 -21.07 -13.68 13.58
N PHE A 2 -20.05 -14.09 12.83
CA PHE A 2 -19.58 -13.37 11.64
C PHE A 2 -20.65 -13.43 10.54
N ARG A 3 -21.31 -12.32 10.25
CA ARG A 3 -22.04 -12.15 9.00
C ARG A 3 -21.06 -12.42 7.86
N SER A 4 -21.52 -13.21 6.92
CA SER A 4 -20.76 -13.92 5.90
C SER A 4 -19.47 -13.21 5.44
N SER A 5 -18.35 -13.94 5.43
CA SER A 5 -17.05 -13.47 4.90
C SER A 5 -17.20 -12.80 3.52
N ALA A 6 -18.19 -13.22 2.74
CA ALA A 6 -18.54 -12.64 1.45
C ALA A 6 -18.96 -11.16 1.56
N LEU A 7 -19.75 -10.76 2.56
CA LEU A 7 -20.18 -9.37 2.71
C LEU A 7 -18.99 -8.44 3.01
N ILE A 8 -18.06 -8.88 3.86
CA ILE A 8 -16.84 -8.10 4.16
C ILE A 8 -15.98 -7.95 2.91
N VAL A 9 -15.81 -9.03 2.14
CA VAL A 9 -15.05 -9.00 0.90
C VAL A 9 -15.70 -8.06 -0.13
N CYS A 10 -17.02 -8.16 -0.32
CA CYS A 10 -17.75 -7.27 -1.23
C CYS A 10 -17.65 -5.80 -0.79
N ALA A 11 -17.78 -5.52 0.50
CA ALA A 11 -17.61 -4.17 1.04
C ALA A 11 -16.18 -3.64 0.85
N ALA A 12 -15.16 -4.46 1.09
CA ALA A 12 -13.76 -4.10 0.89
C ALA A 12 -13.46 -3.79 -0.59
N ILE A 13 -13.95 -4.62 -1.51
CA ILE A 13 -13.82 -4.38 -2.95
C ILE A 13 -14.57 -3.10 -3.34
N GLY A 14 -15.80 -2.91 -2.86
CA GLY A 14 -16.61 -1.72 -3.15
C GLY A 14 -15.90 -0.44 -2.69
N VAL A 15 -15.38 -0.42 -1.46
CA VAL A 15 -14.62 0.73 -0.95
C VAL A 15 -13.33 0.96 -1.74
N ALA A 16 -12.60 -0.10 -2.10
CA ALA A 16 -11.40 0.03 -2.93
C ALA A 16 -11.72 0.67 -4.28
N LEU A 17 -12.74 0.19 -4.98
CA LEU A 17 -13.16 0.74 -6.28
C LEU A 17 -13.62 2.20 -6.17
N LEU A 18 -14.41 2.53 -5.15
CA LEU A 18 -14.87 3.91 -4.91
C LEU A 18 -13.70 4.83 -4.57
N THR A 19 -12.74 4.37 -3.76
CA THR A 19 -11.53 5.13 -3.43
C THR A 19 -10.68 5.39 -4.66
N ALA A 20 -10.46 4.37 -5.50
CA ALA A 20 -9.73 4.52 -6.76
C ALA A 20 -10.43 5.55 -7.67
N ALA A 21 -11.71 5.38 -7.92
CA ALA A 21 -12.50 6.29 -8.75
C ALA A 21 -12.46 7.72 -8.22
N TRP A 22 -12.69 7.91 -6.92
CA TRP A 22 -12.62 9.22 -6.28
C TRP A 22 -11.25 9.87 -6.47
N ARG A 23 -10.16 9.12 -6.27
CA ARG A 23 -8.80 9.66 -6.44
C ARG A 23 -8.49 10.05 -7.88
N PHE A 24 -8.91 9.24 -8.85
CA PHE A 24 -8.79 9.59 -10.26
C PHE A 24 -9.55 10.87 -10.62
N LEU A 25 -10.79 11.01 -10.14
CA LEU A 25 -11.64 12.15 -10.44
C LEU A 25 -11.21 13.46 -9.74
N THR A 26 -10.57 13.35 -8.58
CA THR A 26 -10.13 14.50 -7.78
C THR A 26 -8.64 14.82 -7.88
N PHE A 27 -7.95 14.15 -8.78
CA PHE A 27 -6.51 14.37 -8.97
C PHE A 27 -6.23 15.78 -9.52
N THR A 28 -5.37 16.53 -8.82
CA THR A 28 -4.99 17.90 -9.20
C THR A 28 -3.51 18.02 -9.56
N GLY A 29 -2.70 17.02 -9.26
CA GLY A 29 -1.27 17.01 -9.53
C GLY A 29 -0.46 16.25 -8.47
N PHE A 30 0.79 16.00 -8.78
CA PHE A 30 1.77 15.45 -7.86
C PHE A 30 2.56 16.55 -7.15
N ASN A 31 3.04 16.25 -5.96
CA ASN A 31 3.96 17.11 -5.22
C ASN A 31 5.42 16.79 -5.60
N ASN A 32 6.38 17.64 -5.17
CA ASN A 32 7.79 17.55 -5.54
C ASN A 32 8.43 16.18 -5.25
N ASP A 33 8.13 15.57 -4.11
CA ASP A 33 8.72 14.27 -3.75
C ASP A 33 8.36 13.16 -4.74
N HIS A 34 7.18 13.24 -5.36
CA HIS A 34 6.75 12.28 -6.37
C HIS A 34 7.63 12.31 -7.62
N TYR A 35 8.11 13.49 -7.99
CA TYR A 35 9.03 13.63 -9.13
C TYR A 35 10.40 13.01 -8.87
N ILE A 36 10.83 12.92 -7.60
CA ILE A 36 12.05 12.18 -7.21
C ILE A 36 11.87 10.69 -7.52
N TYR A 37 10.71 10.11 -7.19
CA TYR A 37 10.41 8.71 -7.50
C TYR A 37 10.33 8.46 -9.00
N LEU A 38 9.71 9.37 -9.75
CA LEU A 38 9.64 9.30 -11.20
C LEU A 38 11.01 9.43 -11.86
N ALA A 39 11.90 10.26 -11.32
CA ALA A 39 13.28 10.39 -11.80
C ALA A 39 14.05 9.08 -11.59
N GLY A 40 14.00 8.50 -10.39
CA GLY A 40 14.61 7.19 -10.12
C GLY A 40 14.03 6.06 -10.97
N ALA A 41 12.71 6.06 -11.17
CA ALA A 41 12.06 5.12 -12.09
C ALA A 41 12.54 5.28 -13.54
N GLN A 42 12.76 6.52 -13.99
CA GLN A 42 13.30 6.79 -15.32
C GLN A 42 14.74 6.27 -15.47
N GLN A 43 15.58 6.43 -14.45
CA GLN A 43 16.95 5.90 -14.45
C GLN A 43 16.92 4.36 -14.58
N ILE A 44 16.05 3.68 -13.84
CA ILE A 44 15.89 2.21 -13.96
C ILE A 44 15.45 1.82 -15.38
N VAL A 45 14.52 2.54 -15.98
CA VAL A 45 14.08 2.29 -17.37
C VAL A 45 15.23 2.48 -18.38
N LEU A 46 16.21 3.33 -18.07
CA LEU A 46 17.43 3.55 -18.87
C LEU A 46 18.53 2.51 -18.58
N GLY A 47 18.31 1.57 -17.66
CA GLY A 47 19.26 0.50 -17.31
C GLY A 47 20.17 0.84 -16.14
N GLU A 48 19.97 1.97 -15.48
CA GLU A 48 20.68 2.35 -14.26
C GLU A 48 20.03 1.72 -13.03
N TRP A 49 20.82 1.39 -12.02
CA TRP A 49 20.34 0.72 -10.82
C TRP A 49 20.55 1.57 -9.58
N PRO A 50 19.56 1.61 -8.65
CA PRO A 50 19.72 2.28 -7.36
C PRO A 50 20.97 1.77 -6.63
N ILE A 51 21.64 2.65 -5.90
CA ILE A 51 22.89 2.39 -5.13
C ILE A 51 24.11 2.23 -6.04
N ARG A 52 24.00 1.50 -7.14
CA ARG A 52 25.13 1.29 -8.06
C ARG A 52 25.41 2.52 -8.93
N ASP A 53 24.39 3.07 -9.56
CA ASP A 53 24.53 4.10 -10.60
C ASP A 53 24.01 5.47 -10.14
N PHE A 54 23.09 5.50 -9.17
CA PHE A 54 22.58 6.72 -8.56
C PHE A 54 22.29 6.55 -7.07
N VAL A 55 22.28 7.67 -6.35
CA VAL A 55 22.03 7.69 -4.91
C VAL A 55 20.59 7.30 -4.62
N ASP A 56 20.42 6.30 -3.77
CA ASP A 56 19.11 5.86 -3.27
C ASP A 56 19.03 6.13 -1.76
N PRO A 57 18.09 6.97 -1.30
CA PRO A 57 17.87 7.20 0.13
C PRO A 57 17.16 6.05 0.85
N GLY A 58 17.03 4.88 0.21
CA GLY A 58 16.42 3.67 0.79
C GLY A 58 15.01 3.38 0.31
N TRP A 59 14.72 3.65 -0.98
CA TRP A 59 13.40 3.44 -1.62
C TRP A 59 13.45 2.60 -2.91
N PRO A 60 14.27 1.57 -3.03
CA PRO A 60 14.55 0.92 -4.31
C PRO A 60 13.31 0.30 -4.94
N LEU A 61 12.40 -0.27 -4.14
CA LEU A 61 11.18 -0.89 -4.66
C LEU A 61 10.16 0.15 -5.13
N MET A 62 10.18 1.36 -4.56
CA MET A 62 9.32 2.45 -5.01
C MET A 62 9.64 2.85 -6.44
N TYR A 63 10.92 3.02 -6.76
CA TYR A 63 11.36 3.27 -8.14
C TYR A 63 11.05 2.09 -9.05
N GLY A 64 11.29 0.87 -8.56
CA GLY A 64 11.05 -0.36 -9.33
C GLY A 64 9.60 -0.53 -9.76
N VAL A 65 8.65 -0.28 -8.85
CA VAL A 65 7.21 -0.38 -9.16
C VAL A 65 6.79 0.65 -10.21
N SER A 66 7.21 1.92 -10.04
CA SER A 66 6.93 2.97 -11.01
C SER A 66 7.64 2.69 -12.35
N ALA A 67 8.87 2.15 -12.35
CA ALA A 67 9.58 1.76 -13.56
C ALA A 67 8.84 0.65 -14.33
N VAL A 68 8.40 -0.39 -13.63
CA VAL A 68 7.62 -1.48 -14.25
C VAL A 68 6.30 -0.96 -14.81
N ALA A 69 5.58 -0.12 -14.07
CA ALA A 69 4.34 0.48 -14.54
C ALA A 69 4.56 1.29 -15.83
N ARG A 70 5.64 2.07 -15.90
CA ARG A 70 6.01 2.86 -17.08
C ARG A 70 6.41 2.00 -18.27
N LEU A 71 7.06 0.87 -18.05
CA LEU A 71 7.39 -0.06 -19.12
C LEU A 71 6.15 -0.75 -19.70
N LEU A 72 5.14 -1.03 -18.86
CA LEU A 72 3.93 -1.73 -19.27
C LEU A 72 2.86 -0.80 -19.89
N PHE A 73 2.70 0.42 -19.35
CA PHE A 73 1.57 1.30 -19.67
C PHE A 73 2.00 2.65 -20.29
N GLY A 74 3.31 2.89 -20.44
CA GLY A 74 3.83 4.13 -21.00
C GLY A 74 4.35 5.12 -19.95
N ARG A 75 4.85 6.28 -20.43
CA ARG A 75 5.58 7.25 -19.59
C ARG A 75 4.74 8.43 -19.10
N GLU A 76 3.45 8.37 -19.35
CA GLU A 76 2.52 9.43 -18.98
C GLU A 76 2.30 9.52 -17.46
N LEU A 77 2.01 10.72 -16.95
CA LEU A 77 1.78 10.93 -15.51
C LEU A 77 0.56 10.16 -14.96
N TRP A 78 -0.43 9.87 -15.82
CA TRP A 78 -1.57 9.07 -15.38
C TRP A 78 -1.19 7.63 -14.98
N VAL A 79 -0.08 7.11 -15.52
CA VAL A 79 0.43 5.77 -15.13
C VAL A 79 0.89 5.77 -13.67
N GLU A 80 1.56 6.83 -13.25
CA GLU A 80 1.93 7.01 -11.85
C GLU A 80 0.70 7.22 -10.97
N LEU A 81 -0.28 7.97 -11.44
CA LEU A 81 -1.57 8.10 -10.74
C LEU A 81 -2.24 6.73 -10.57
N LEU A 82 -2.19 5.88 -11.59
CA LEU A 82 -2.71 4.51 -11.50
C LEU A 82 -2.03 3.72 -10.37
N VAL A 83 -0.70 3.78 -10.28
CA VAL A 83 0.08 3.09 -9.24
C VAL A 83 -0.35 3.57 -7.85
N VAL A 84 -0.31 4.88 -7.63
CA VAL A 84 -0.57 5.44 -6.30
C VAL A 84 -2.03 5.33 -5.88
N ALA A 85 -2.98 5.57 -6.79
CA ALA A 85 -4.40 5.43 -6.50
C ALA A 85 -4.79 3.98 -6.23
N SER A 86 -4.20 3.03 -6.97
CA SER A 86 -4.40 1.61 -6.72
C SER A 86 -3.84 1.18 -5.37
N ALA A 87 -2.66 1.64 -4.99
CA ALA A 87 -2.08 1.34 -3.69
C ALA A 87 -2.96 1.86 -2.54
N LEU A 88 -3.44 3.10 -2.61
CA LEU A 88 -4.38 3.65 -1.62
C LEU A 88 -5.68 2.84 -1.57
N ALA A 89 -6.26 2.54 -2.73
CA ALA A 89 -7.52 1.82 -2.83
C ALA A 89 -7.43 0.41 -2.25
N ILE A 90 -6.38 -0.34 -2.59
CA ILE A 90 -6.13 -1.67 -2.04
C ILE A 90 -5.88 -1.58 -0.53
N GLY A 91 -5.09 -0.60 -0.07
CA GLY A 91 -4.88 -0.33 1.35
C GLY A 91 -6.20 -0.11 2.09
N ALA A 92 -7.07 0.77 1.59
CA ALA A 92 -8.39 1.02 2.17
C ALA A 92 -9.26 -0.25 2.25
N GLY A 93 -9.21 -1.12 1.22
CA GLY A 93 -9.89 -2.40 1.25
C GLY A 93 -9.38 -3.32 2.37
N PHE A 94 -8.05 -3.41 2.55
CA PHE A 94 -7.46 -4.19 3.65
C PHE A 94 -7.76 -3.60 5.03
N THR A 95 -7.74 -2.27 5.17
CA THR A 95 -8.12 -1.58 6.41
C THR A 95 -9.58 -1.88 6.78
N LEU A 96 -10.49 -1.82 5.81
CA LEU A 96 -11.88 -2.19 6.05
C LEU A 96 -12.02 -3.63 6.51
N ALA A 97 -11.37 -4.56 5.80
CA ALA A 97 -11.42 -5.98 6.14
C ALA A 97 -10.85 -6.25 7.56
N ALA A 98 -9.72 -5.62 7.90
CA ALA A 98 -9.09 -5.73 9.21
C ALA A 98 -9.99 -5.14 10.32
N ALA A 99 -10.49 -3.93 10.14
CA ALA A 99 -11.37 -3.26 11.09
C ALA A 99 -12.68 -4.01 11.30
N ALA A 100 -13.31 -4.54 10.22
CA ALA A 100 -14.51 -5.36 10.31
C ALA A 100 -14.26 -6.65 11.10
N ARG A 101 -13.09 -7.27 10.90
CA ARG A 101 -12.72 -8.50 11.59
C ARG A 101 -12.49 -8.28 13.08
N LEU A 102 -11.80 -7.20 13.46
CA LEU A 102 -11.50 -6.87 14.85
C LEU A 102 -12.72 -6.36 15.62
N SER A 103 -13.54 -5.50 15.01
CA SER A 103 -14.70 -4.88 15.67
C SER A 103 -15.97 -5.74 15.61
N GLY A 104 -16.05 -6.69 14.65
CA GLY A 104 -17.29 -7.40 14.34
C GLY A 104 -18.37 -6.53 13.68
N SER A 105 -18.07 -5.27 13.32
CA SER A 105 -19.02 -4.28 12.82
C SER A 105 -18.54 -3.64 11.50
N ILE A 106 -19.36 -3.75 10.46
CA ILE A 106 -19.09 -3.08 9.18
C ILE A 106 -19.20 -1.55 9.32
N ALA A 107 -20.09 -1.05 10.18
CA ALA A 107 -20.21 0.39 10.40
C ALA A 107 -18.94 1.00 11.01
N VAL A 108 -18.36 0.32 12.01
CA VAL A 108 -17.08 0.73 12.59
C VAL A 108 -15.95 0.65 11.56
N ALA A 109 -15.92 -0.43 10.77
CA ALA A 109 -14.92 -0.61 9.73
C ALA A 109 -15.00 0.50 8.67
N LEU A 110 -16.20 0.85 8.22
CA LEU A 110 -16.41 1.97 7.29
C LEU A 110 -15.94 3.30 7.90
N MET A 111 -16.27 3.58 9.16
CA MET A 111 -15.82 4.81 9.83
C MET A 111 -14.29 4.89 9.87
N VAL A 112 -13.62 3.82 10.29
CA VAL A 112 -12.14 3.78 10.36
C VAL A 112 -11.53 4.00 8.97
N THR A 113 -12.07 3.33 7.96
CA THR A 113 -11.54 3.42 6.59
C THR A 113 -11.80 4.80 5.97
N LEU A 114 -12.96 5.40 6.20
CA LEU A 114 -13.25 6.76 5.74
C LEU A 114 -12.36 7.80 6.43
N LEU A 115 -12.07 7.62 7.72
CA LEU A 115 -11.10 8.46 8.43
C LEU A 115 -9.70 8.31 7.84
N GLU A 116 -9.25 7.08 7.56
CA GLU A 116 -7.95 6.85 6.92
C GLU A 116 -7.86 7.56 5.57
N ILE A 117 -8.86 7.40 4.70
CA ILE A 117 -8.91 8.04 3.38
C ILE A 117 -8.95 9.57 3.53
N GLY A 118 -9.74 10.09 4.46
CA GLY A 118 -9.89 11.52 4.70
C GLY A 118 -8.65 12.19 5.28
N LEU A 119 -7.90 11.48 6.14
CA LEU A 119 -6.65 11.97 6.72
C LEU A 119 -5.48 11.92 5.72
N ASN A 120 -5.61 11.15 4.63
CA ASN A 120 -4.59 11.01 3.58
C ASN A 120 -5.09 11.53 2.22
N PRO A 121 -5.61 12.76 2.13
CA PRO A 121 -6.25 13.27 0.91
C PRO A 121 -5.24 13.55 -0.21
N ARG A 122 -3.97 13.81 0.15
CA ARG A 122 -2.88 14.08 -0.81
C ARG A 122 -1.70 13.22 -0.45
N SER A 123 -1.16 12.47 -1.40
CA SER A 123 -0.04 11.83 -0.85
C SER A 123 0.86 11.02 -1.66
N PHE A 124 2.05 11.23 -1.32
CA PHE A 124 3.23 10.45 -1.43
C PHE A 124 3.22 9.19 -0.58
N GLY A 125 2.25 9.05 0.33
CA GLY A 125 2.20 7.98 1.32
C GLY A 125 1.41 6.75 0.89
N TYR A 126 0.96 6.63 -0.35
CA TYR A 126 0.14 5.50 -0.80
C TYR A 126 0.76 4.13 -0.57
N PRO A 127 2.03 3.89 -0.91
CA PRO A 127 2.64 2.61 -0.56
C PRO A 127 2.65 2.37 0.95
N LYS A 128 2.86 3.41 1.75
CA LYS A 128 2.82 3.34 3.21
C LYS A 128 1.48 2.84 3.71
N ILE A 129 0.37 3.40 3.23
CA ILE A 129 -0.98 2.98 3.63
C ILE A 129 -1.22 1.52 3.27
N LEU A 130 -0.88 1.14 2.04
CA LEU A 130 -0.97 -0.26 1.59
C LEU A 130 -0.14 -1.19 2.48
N LEU A 131 1.12 -0.82 2.75
CA LEU A 131 2.05 -1.64 3.52
C LEU A 131 1.54 -1.90 4.94
N TYR A 132 1.08 -0.85 5.64
CA TYR A 132 0.53 -1.00 6.99
C TYR A 132 -0.80 -1.75 7.02
N ALA A 133 -1.68 -1.50 6.05
CA ALA A 133 -2.96 -2.19 5.96
C ALA A 133 -2.79 -3.70 5.72
N VAL A 134 -1.91 -4.07 4.79
CA VAL A 134 -1.59 -5.47 4.49
C VAL A 134 -0.86 -6.13 5.67
N ALA A 135 0.14 -5.45 6.26
CA ALA A 135 0.86 -5.97 7.42
C ALA A 135 -0.09 -6.17 8.61
N GLY A 136 -0.97 -5.22 8.90
CA GLY A 136 -1.98 -5.34 9.95
C GLY A 136 -2.94 -6.51 9.72
N TRP A 137 -3.41 -6.69 8.49
CA TRP A 137 -4.21 -7.85 8.13
C TRP A 137 -3.47 -9.17 8.34
N LEU A 138 -2.22 -9.26 7.87
CA LEU A 138 -1.39 -10.45 8.02
C LEU A 138 -1.10 -10.75 9.49
N PHE A 139 -0.86 -9.72 10.31
CA PHE A 139 -0.68 -9.85 11.74
C PHE A 139 -1.92 -10.44 12.42
N ILE A 140 -3.12 -9.92 12.16
CA ILE A 140 -4.38 -10.46 12.68
C ILE A 140 -4.52 -11.94 12.31
N VAL A 141 -4.28 -12.28 11.05
CA VAL A 141 -4.38 -13.65 10.55
C VAL A 141 -3.31 -14.56 11.19
N ALA A 142 -2.11 -14.04 11.48
CA ALA A 142 -1.04 -14.80 12.11
C ALA A 142 -1.32 -15.08 13.59
N THR A 143 -1.89 -14.11 14.33
CA THR A 143 -2.22 -14.24 15.75
C THR A 143 -3.40 -15.18 16.01
N GLU A 144 -4.39 -15.24 15.11
CA GLU A 144 -5.54 -16.14 15.25
C GLU A 144 -5.16 -17.63 15.13
N ARG A 145 -4.18 -17.95 14.31
CA ARG A 145 -3.66 -19.32 14.14
C ARG A 145 -2.17 -19.24 13.84
N THR A 146 -1.37 -19.53 14.83
CA THR A 146 0.09 -19.58 14.66
C THR A 146 0.48 -20.70 13.69
N SER A 147 1.25 -20.38 12.67
CA SER A 147 1.86 -21.35 11.76
C SER A 147 3.12 -20.78 11.14
N HIS A 148 4.11 -21.62 10.87
CA HIS A 148 5.36 -21.21 10.22
C HIS A 148 5.10 -20.50 8.88
N ARG A 149 4.14 -20.99 8.10
CA ARG A 149 3.79 -20.35 6.81
C ARG A 149 3.33 -18.89 6.98
N ARG A 150 2.52 -18.61 8.00
CA ARG A 150 2.02 -17.25 8.27
C ARG A 150 3.12 -16.33 8.79
N ALA A 151 3.98 -16.87 9.65
CA ALA A 151 5.17 -16.14 10.09
C ALA A 151 6.09 -15.78 8.92
N ILE A 152 6.34 -16.71 7.99
CA ILE A 152 7.12 -16.46 6.77
C ILE A 152 6.47 -15.37 5.90
N VAL A 153 5.15 -15.39 5.72
CA VAL A 153 4.44 -14.38 4.93
C VAL A 153 4.53 -12.99 5.58
N LEU A 154 4.41 -12.91 6.91
CA LEU A 154 4.56 -11.65 7.65
C LEU A 154 6.01 -11.14 7.57
N ALA A 155 7.00 -12.03 7.71
CA ALA A 155 8.41 -11.67 7.53
C ALA A 155 8.69 -11.19 6.10
N ALA A 156 8.17 -11.86 5.08
CA ALA A 156 8.28 -11.43 3.69
C ALA A 156 7.64 -10.04 3.47
N MET A 157 6.49 -9.77 4.10
CA MET A 157 5.87 -8.45 4.06
C MET A 157 6.75 -7.38 4.70
N THR A 158 7.44 -7.70 5.80
CA THR A 158 8.41 -6.78 6.43
C THR A 158 9.57 -6.45 5.49
N VAL A 159 10.10 -7.45 4.77
CA VAL A 159 11.15 -7.24 3.76
C VAL A 159 10.64 -6.37 2.62
N VAL A 160 9.45 -6.63 2.10
CA VAL A 160 8.83 -5.80 1.05
C VAL A 160 8.67 -4.36 1.54
N ALA A 161 8.18 -4.16 2.76
CA ALA A 161 8.03 -2.83 3.34
C ALA A 161 9.38 -2.11 3.49
N PHE A 162 10.43 -2.83 3.90
CA PHE A 162 11.79 -2.30 4.01
C PHE A 162 12.35 -1.85 2.66
N LEU A 163 12.09 -2.61 1.60
CA LEU A 163 12.51 -2.24 0.25
C LEU A 163 11.71 -1.08 -0.34
N PHE A 164 10.46 -0.89 0.09
CA PHE A 164 9.70 0.31 -0.26
C PHE A 164 10.22 1.55 0.47
N ARG A 165 10.49 1.39 1.76
CA ARG A 165 11.08 2.40 2.63
C ARG A 165 11.61 1.73 3.90
N HIS A 166 12.89 1.84 4.12
CA HIS A 166 13.56 1.13 5.21
C HIS A 166 12.97 1.42 6.60
N ASP A 167 12.54 2.65 6.88
CA ASP A 167 11.88 3.03 8.14
C ASP A 167 10.54 2.30 8.34
N HIS A 168 9.72 2.17 7.30
CA HIS A 168 8.46 1.44 7.40
C HIS A 168 8.66 -0.06 7.61
N GLY A 169 9.67 -0.65 6.98
CA GLY A 169 10.05 -2.04 7.24
C GLY A 169 10.47 -2.26 8.69
N LEU A 170 11.24 -1.33 9.27
CA LEU A 170 11.64 -1.40 10.68
C LEU A 170 10.43 -1.30 11.62
N TYR A 171 9.48 -0.38 11.37
CA TYR A 171 8.28 -0.25 12.20
C TYR A 171 7.38 -1.47 12.12
N ILE A 172 7.14 -2.01 10.92
CA ILE A 172 6.34 -3.23 10.73
C ILE A 172 7.05 -4.43 11.37
N GLY A 173 8.37 -4.55 11.20
CA GLY A 173 9.17 -5.61 11.81
C GLY A 173 9.12 -5.55 13.33
N ALA A 174 9.36 -4.38 13.93
CA ALA A 174 9.27 -4.21 15.38
C ALA A 174 7.87 -4.54 15.92
N GLY A 175 6.80 -4.07 15.25
CA GLY A 175 5.42 -4.40 15.63
C GLY A 175 5.07 -5.88 15.47
N SER A 176 5.81 -6.64 14.68
CA SER A 176 5.59 -8.08 14.47
C SER A 176 6.30 -8.96 15.49
N LEU A 177 7.18 -8.39 16.32
CA LEU A 177 7.92 -9.10 17.38
C LEU A 177 7.19 -9.10 18.74
N VAL A 178 6.15 -8.29 18.90
CA VAL A 178 5.30 -8.19 20.09
C VAL A 178 4.10 -9.13 20.00
#